data_fc5aa590c9f28b4da431c4dae931f9db
#
_entry.id   fc5aa590c9f28b4da431c4dae931f9db
#
_cell.length_a   1.000
_cell.length_b   1.000
_cell.length_c   1.000
_cell.angle_alpha   90.00
_cell.angle_beta   90.00
_cell.angle_gamma   90.00
#
_symmetry.space_group_name_H-M   'P 1'
#
loop_
_entity.id
_entity.type
_entity.pdbx_description
1 polymer ?
#
loop_
_entity_poly.entity_id
_entity_poly.type
_entity_poly.pdbx_seq_one_letter_code
_entity_poly.pdbx_strand_id
1 'polypeptide(L)'
;MRAIQYFNFRNSLAALNFYEKYLGATNIRRVGGDDARFQDMPDEYKVDDDFTMHASFEIMGETFYCSDTYKHRKIDNSGAIVSLTFNYEDEADRQRAIDFYGRAIESGCEASIPLGETAWSKLYGIF
;
A
#
# COMPACT_ATOMS: atom_id res chain seq x y z
N MET A 1 3.76 -21.83 0.88
CA MET A 1 3.41 -20.88 -0.21
C MET A 1 2.36 -19.93 0.36
N ARG A 2 2.47 -18.63 0.12
CA ARG A 2 1.46 -17.61 0.49
C ARG A 2 1.30 -16.61 -0.65
N ALA A 3 0.12 -16.01 -0.78
CA ALA A 3 -0.10 -14.88 -1.68
C ALA A 3 0.24 -13.59 -0.94
N ILE A 4 0.84 -12.64 -1.64
CA ILE A 4 1.15 -11.30 -1.14
C ILE A 4 0.65 -10.30 -2.18
N GLN A 5 -0.08 -9.28 -1.74
CA GLN A 5 -0.50 -8.20 -2.62
C GLN A 5 0.72 -7.41 -3.08
N TYR A 6 0.87 -7.25 -4.39
CA TYR A 6 1.95 -6.49 -5.02
C TYR A 6 1.39 -5.26 -5.73
N PHE A 7 1.89 -4.09 -5.40
CA PHE A 7 1.48 -2.84 -6.03
C PHE A 7 2.54 -2.34 -7.03
N ASN A 8 2.07 -1.82 -8.14
CA ASN A 8 2.90 -1.07 -9.07
C ASN A 8 2.58 0.42 -8.96
N PHE A 9 3.59 1.23 -8.69
CA PHE A 9 3.46 2.68 -8.55
C PHE A 9 4.30 3.42 -9.60
N ARG A 10 4.04 4.71 -9.75
CA ARG A 10 4.94 5.64 -10.45
C ARG A 10 6.04 6.15 -9.53
N ASN A 11 5.76 6.21 -8.23
CA ASN A 11 6.69 6.67 -7.21
C ASN A 11 6.40 5.91 -5.90
N SER A 12 7.00 4.73 -5.78
CA SER A 12 6.85 3.90 -4.58
C SER A 12 7.42 4.57 -3.34
N LEU A 13 8.50 5.37 -3.48
CA LEU A 13 9.08 6.09 -2.36
C LEU A 13 8.07 7.07 -1.74
N ALA A 14 7.35 7.83 -2.58
CA ALA A 14 6.30 8.72 -2.12
C ALA A 14 5.12 7.95 -1.50
N ALA A 15 4.73 6.82 -2.08
CA ALA A 15 3.68 5.95 -1.54
C ALA A 15 4.07 5.38 -0.18
N LEU A 16 5.30 4.87 -0.02
CA LEU A 16 5.80 4.34 1.24
C LEU A 16 5.84 5.40 2.34
N ASN A 17 6.31 6.62 2.02
CA ASN A 17 6.31 7.74 2.96
C ASN A 17 4.88 8.11 3.41
N PHE A 18 3.92 8.10 2.49
CA PHE A 18 2.51 8.32 2.79
C PHE A 18 1.95 7.23 3.71
N TYR A 19 2.21 5.97 3.38
CA TYR A 19 1.74 4.83 4.18
C TYR A 19 2.34 4.81 5.58
N GLU A 20 3.62 5.13 5.72
CA GLU A 20 4.28 5.26 7.02
C GLU A 20 3.62 6.37 7.85
N LYS A 21 3.47 7.54 7.26
CA LYS A 21 2.95 8.72 7.95
C LYS A 21 1.48 8.60 8.37
N TYR A 22 0.64 8.06 7.49
CA TYR A 22 -0.82 8.13 7.68
C TYR A 22 -1.48 6.77 7.94
N LEU A 23 -0.96 5.70 7.37
CA LEU A 23 -1.58 4.37 7.46
C LEU A 23 -0.84 3.43 8.42
N GLY A 24 0.18 3.92 9.12
CA GLY A 24 0.91 3.13 10.11
C GLY A 24 1.75 2.01 9.52
N ALA A 25 2.26 2.19 8.29
CA ALA A 25 3.17 1.23 7.70
C ALA A 25 4.45 1.11 8.51
N THR A 26 4.91 -0.12 8.70
CA THR A 26 6.10 -0.49 9.44
C THR A 26 6.96 -1.47 8.64
N ASN A 27 8.14 -1.82 9.16
CA ASN A 27 9.05 -2.81 8.57
C ASN A 27 9.34 -2.53 7.07
N ILE A 28 9.43 -1.25 6.71
CA ILE A 28 9.69 -0.82 5.34
C ILE A 28 11.13 -1.20 4.97
N ARG A 29 11.26 -1.99 3.90
CA ARG A 29 12.53 -2.36 3.29
C ARG A 29 12.47 -2.05 1.81
N ARG A 30 13.35 -1.15 1.36
CA ARG A 30 13.38 -0.69 -0.02
C ARG A 30 14.73 -1.02 -0.66
N VAL A 31 14.68 -1.46 -1.91
CA VAL A 31 15.84 -1.62 -2.80
C VAL A 31 15.67 -0.57 -3.90
N GLY A 32 16.58 0.39 -3.95
CA GLY A 32 16.60 1.49 -4.93
C GLY A 32 17.37 1.15 -6.19
N GLY A 33 17.33 2.06 -7.15
CA GLY A 33 18.14 1.98 -8.37
C GLY A 33 19.65 2.10 -8.13
N ASP A 34 20.05 2.67 -7.00
CA ASP A 34 21.43 2.81 -6.53
C ASP A 34 22.04 1.51 -5.97
N ASP A 35 21.26 0.45 -5.80
CA ASP A 35 21.75 -0.83 -5.28
C ASP A 35 22.83 -1.42 -6.20
N ALA A 36 23.95 -1.85 -5.62
CA ALA A 36 25.09 -2.38 -6.35
C ALA A 36 24.77 -3.53 -7.32
N ARG A 37 23.69 -4.29 -7.04
CA ARG A 37 23.24 -5.38 -7.90
C ARG A 37 22.75 -4.92 -9.27
N PHE A 38 22.41 -3.63 -9.43
CA PHE A 38 21.85 -3.06 -10.65
C PHE A 38 22.83 -2.14 -11.40
N GLN A 39 24.05 -1.97 -10.91
CA GLN A 39 25.04 -1.08 -11.52
C GLN A 39 25.51 -1.52 -12.92
N ASP A 40 25.52 -2.84 -13.17
CA ASP A 40 25.94 -3.43 -14.44
C ASP A 40 24.78 -3.69 -15.41
N MET A 41 23.59 -3.12 -15.13
CA MET A 41 22.46 -3.26 -16.04
C MET A 41 22.70 -2.53 -17.36
N PRO A 42 22.20 -3.08 -18.49
CA PRO A 42 22.20 -2.37 -19.77
C PRO A 42 21.58 -0.97 -19.65
N ASP A 43 22.08 0.00 -20.41
CA ASP A 43 21.65 1.41 -20.31
C ASP A 43 20.13 1.60 -20.50
N GLU A 44 19.50 0.77 -21.30
CA GLU A 44 18.04 0.80 -21.51
C GLU A 44 17.21 0.48 -20.25
N TYR A 45 17.82 -0.18 -19.26
CA TYR A 45 17.18 -0.56 -17.99
C TYR A 45 17.72 0.25 -16.80
N LYS A 46 18.68 1.15 -17.03
CA LYS A 46 19.16 2.03 -15.97
C LYS A 46 18.06 2.95 -15.50
N VAL A 47 18.01 3.14 -14.19
CA VAL A 47 17.02 3.96 -13.50
C VAL A 47 17.72 4.88 -12.51
N ASP A 48 17.01 5.93 -12.10
CA ASP A 48 17.49 6.86 -11.09
C ASP A 48 17.56 6.20 -9.69
N ASP A 49 18.34 6.74 -8.79
CA ASP A 49 18.50 6.24 -7.41
C ASP A 49 17.16 6.19 -6.65
N ASP A 50 16.26 7.12 -6.94
CA ASP A 50 14.92 7.18 -6.35
C ASP A 50 13.96 6.11 -6.87
N PHE A 51 14.31 5.47 -7.98
CA PHE A 51 13.49 4.37 -8.53
C PHE A 51 13.51 3.19 -7.57
N THR A 52 12.33 2.72 -7.21
CA THR A 52 12.18 1.55 -6.34
C THR A 52 12.11 0.28 -7.19
N MET A 53 13.18 -0.51 -7.12
CA MET A 53 13.23 -1.82 -7.78
C MET A 53 12.34 -2.83 -7.09
N HIS A 54 12.32 -2.79 -5.76
CA HIS A 54 11.45 -3.60 -4.91
C HIS A 54 11.34 -3.00 -3.53
N ALA A 55 10.18 -3.10 -2.93
CA ALA A 55 10.02 -2.82 -1.51
C ALA A 55 9.02 -3.77 -0.86
N SER A 56 9.21 -3.99 0.44
CA SER A 56 8.26 -4.64 1.32
C SER A 56 7.91 -3.72 2.46
N PHE A 57 6.69 -3.81 2.94
CA PHE A 57 6.19 -3.08 4.10
C PHE A 57 5.05 -3.84 4.76
N GLU A 58 4.70 -3.46 5.97
CA GLU A 58 3.58 -4.05 6.72
C GLU A 58 2.55 -2.97 7.08
N ILE A 59 1.27 -3.28 6.91
CA ILE A 59 0.15 -2.51 7.43
C ILE A 59 -0.75 -3.47 8.20
N MET A 60 -1.09 -3.15 9.44
CA MET A 60 -1.91 -3.97 10.33
C MET A 60 -1.39 -5.42 10.51
N GLY A 61 -0.06 -5.59 10.47
CA GLY A 61 0.59 -6.90 10.57
C GLY A 61 0.65 -7.71 9.28
N GLU A 62 0.02 -7.23 8.20
CA GLU A 62 0.05 -7.90 6.90
C GLU A 62 1.13 -7.34 5.99
N THR A 63 1.82 -8.23 5.28
CA THR A 63 2.91 -7.86 4.38
C THR A 63 2.39 -7.49 2.99
N PHE A 64 2.94 -6.41 2.45
CA PHE A 64 2.70 -5.94 1.08
C PHE A 64 4.03 -5.73 0.37
N TYR A 65 4.01 -5.86 -0.95
CA TYR A 65 5.14 -5.55 -1.82
C TYR A 65 4.79 -4.42 -2.78
N CYS A 66 5.80 -3.68 -3.21
CA CYS A 66 5.64 -2.73 -4.31
C CYS A 66 6.95 -2.52 -5.08
N SER A 67 6.81 -1.92 -6.25
CA SER A 67 7.91 -1.40 -7.05
C SER A 67 7.43 -0.25 -7.93
N ASP A 68 8.39 0.52 -8.43
CA ASP A 68 8.11 1.46 -9.49
C ASP A 68 7.91 0.73 -10.82
N THR A 69 7.12 1.34 -11.66
CA THR A 69 6.86 0.86 -13.02
C THR A 69 7.58 1.76 -14.01
N TYR A 70 8.31 1.17 -14.95
CA TYR A 70 8.95 1.91 -16.03
C TYR A 70 7.94 2.79 -16.78
N LYS A 71 8.36 3.99 -17.17
CA LYS A 71 7.48 5.05 -17.71
C LYS A 71 6.65 4.60 -18.92
N HIS A 72 7.16 3.67 -19.72
CA HIS A 72 6.44 3.16 -20.89
C HIS A 72 5.31 2.17 -20.57
N ARG A 73 5.23 1.67 -19.33
CA ARG A 73 4.18 0.74 -18.90
C ARG A 73 3.00 1.50 -18.32
N LYS A 74 1.79 1.17 -18.76
CA LYS A 74 0.56 1.64 -18.12
C LYS A 74 0.36 0.96 -16.78
N ILE A 75 -0.04 1.72 -15.77
CA ILE A 75 -0.54 1.18 -14.51
C ILE A 75 -2.06 1.23 -14.55
N ASP A 76 -2.69 0.09 -14.28
CA ASP A 76 -4.14 0.00 -14.14
C ASP A 76 -4.44 -0.92 -12.95
N ASN A 77 -4.80 -0.32 -11.83
CA ASN A 77 -5.16 -1.02 -10.59
C ASN A 77 -6.68 -1.04 -10.35
N SER A 78 -7.48 -0.61 -11.32
CA SER A 78 -8.93 -0.45 -11.17
C SER A 78 -9.67 -1.76 -10.89
N GLY A 79 -9.09 -2.89 -11.24
CA GLY A 79 -9.68 -4.22 -11.03
C GLY A 79 -9.21 -4.93 -9.74
N ALA A 80 -8.33 -4.33 -8.93
CA ALA A 80 -7.77 -4.95 -7.74
C ALA A 80 -8.00 -4.07 -6.51
N ILE A 81 -8.65 -4.62 -5.50
CA ILE A 81 -8.95 -3.94 -4.24
C ILE A 81 -8.35 -4.75 -3.10
N VAL A 82 -7.72 -4.06 -2.15
CA VAL A 82 -7.30 -4.66 -0.88
C VAL A 82 -8.44 -4.56 0.11
N SER A 83 -8.86 -5.70 0.64
CA SER A 83 -9.84 -5.76 1.71
C SER A 83 -9.12 -6.00 3.03
N LEU A 84 -9.28 -5.10 3.98
CA LEU A 84 -8.87 -5.27 5.36
C LEU A 84 -10.08 -5.75 6.16
N THR A 85 -9.97 -6.91 6.80
CA THR A 85 -11.04 -7.49 7.60
C THR A 85 -10.69 -7.42 9.08
N PHE A 86 -11.70 -7.31 9.91
CA PHE A 86 -11.57 -7.23 11.37
C PHE A 86 -12.74 -7.97 12.04
N ASN A 87 -12.54 -8.33 13.31
CA ASN A 87 -13.60 -8.93 14.11
C ASN A 87 -14.45 -7.82 14.77
N TYR A 88 -15.66 -7.64 14.29
CA TYR A 88 -16.57 -6.63 14.82
C TYR A 88 -16.91 -6.83 16.32
N GLU A 89 -17.00 -8.06 16.78
CA GLU A 89 -17.33 -8.38 18.19
C GLU A 89 -16.14 -8.14 19.14
N ASP A 90 -14.91 -8.07 18.62
CA ASP A 90 -13.75 -7.65 19.37
C ASP A 90 -13.66 -6.12 19.35
N GLU A 91 -13.89 -5.49 20.51
CA GLU A 91 -13.90 -4.04 20.64
C GLU A 91 -12.58 -3.39 20.22
N ALA A 92 -11.43 -4.00 20.57
CA ALA A 92 -10.12 -3.47 20.24
C ALA A 92 -9.85 -3.56 18.74
N ASP A 93 -10.25 -4.66 18.10
CA ASP A 93 -10.10 -4.84 16.66
C ASP A 93 -11.00 -3.91 15.86
N ARG A 94 -12.24 -3.77 16.30
CA ARG A 94 -13.19 -2.81 15.73
C ARG A 94 -12.69 -1.39 15.84
N GLN A 95 -12.16 -0.98 17.00
CA GLN A 95 -11.64 0.37 17.18
C GLN A 95 -10.42 0.62 16.29
N ARG A 96 -9.51 -0.36 16.15
CA ARG A 96 -8.38 -0.26 15.20
C ARG A 96 -8.84 -0.01 13.76
N ALA A 97 -9.91 -0.69 13.31
CA ALA A 97 -10.47 -0.50 11.98
C ALA A 97 -11.06 0.90 11.80
N ILE A 98 -11.80 1.41 12.80
CA ILE A 98 -12.35 2.77 12.80
C ILE A 98 -11.24 3.82 12.74
N ASP A 99 -10.21 3.67 13.58
CA ASP A 99 -9.09 4.59 13.64
C ASP A 99 -8.27 4.57 12.33
N PHE A 100 -8.08 3.40 11.74
CA PHE A 100 -7.40 3.25 10.45
C PHE A 100 -8.17 3.99 9.34
N TYR A 101 -9.47 3.77 9.25
CA TYR A 101 -10.32 4.47 8.28
C TYR A 101 -10.27 5.99 8.51
N GLY A 102 -10.39 6.44 9.75
CA GLY A 102 -10.29 7.86 10.12
C GLY A 102 -8.99 8.49 9.64
N ARG A 103 -7.85 7.85 9.89
CA ARG A 103 -6.53 8.34 9.41
C ARG A 103 -6.44 8.39 7.89
N ALA A 104 -7.01 7.42 7.19
CA ALA A 104 -7.06 7.45 5.72
C ALA A 104 -7.83 8.67 5.21
N ILE A 105 -9.00 8.97 5.78
CA ILE A 105 -9.78 10.14 5.40
C ILE A 105 -9.08 11.45 5.77
N GLU A 106 -8.49 11.55 6.96
CA GLU A 106 -7.71 12.72 7.40
C GLU A 106 -6.49 12.98 6.50
N SER A 107 -5.92 11.93 5.93
CA SER A 107 -4.79 12.04 5.00
C SER A 107 -5.17 12.53 3.59
N GLY A 108 -6.47 12.65 3.30
CA GLY A 108 -6.99 13.09 2.02
C GLY A 108 -7.51 11.98 1.11
N CYS A 109 -7.61 10.73 1.60
CA CYS A 109 -8.31 9.69 0.85
C CYS A 109 -9.80 10.01 0.77
N GLU A 110 -10.37 9.79 -0.41
CA GLU A 110 -11.80 10.01 -0.64
C GLU A 110 -12.61 8.76 -0.29
N ALA A 111 -13.65 8.92 0.54
CA ALA A 111 -14.56 7.85 0.83
C ALA A 111 -15.50 7.60 -0.36
N SER A 112 -15.34 6.46 -1.02
CA SER A 112 -16.32 5.99 -2.00
C SER A 112 -17.58 5.47 -1.32
N ILE A 113 -17.42 4.82 -0.16
CA ILE A 113 -18.50 4.42 0.75
C ILE A 113 -18.11 4.85 2.16
N PRO A 114 -18.83 5.79 2.78
CA PRO A 114 -18.57 6.18 4.17
C PRO A 114 -18.67 4.99 5.13
N LEU A 115 -17.81 4.99 6.15
CA LEU A 115 -17.81 3.93 7.16
C LEU A 115 -19.14 3.91 7.91
N GLY A 116 -19.82 2.77 7.89
CA GLY A 116 -21.13 2.62 8.54
C GLY A 116 -21.73 1.23 8.35
N GLU A 117 -22.95 1.07 8.85
CA GLU A 117 -23.71 -0.15 8.66
C GLU A 117 -24.23 -0.26 7.22
N THR A 118 -24.21 -1.47 6.69
CA THR A 118 -24.75 -1.82 5.38
C THR A 118 -25.68 -3.05 5.50
N ALA A 119 -26.35 -3.42 4.42
CA ALA A 119 -27.23 -4.60 4.42
C ALA A 119 -26.46 -5.92 4.67
N TRP A 120 -25.17 -5.95 4.46
CA TRP A 120 -24.34 -7.15 4.57
C TRP A 120 -23.26 -7.08 5.66
N SER A 121 -23.08 -5.94 6.32
CA SER A 121 -22.07 -5.77 7.35
C SER A 121 -22.47 -4.75 8.39
N LYS A 122 -22.14 -5.04 9.64
CA LYS A 122 -22.34 -4.10 10.76
C LYS A 122 -21.44 -2.86 10.66
N LEU A 123 -20.31 -2.98 9.99
CA LEU A 123 -19.39 -1.88 9.76
C LEU A 123 -18.59 -2.13 8.49
N TYR A 124 -18.75 -1.25 7.51
CA TYR A 124 -18.13 -1.34 6.18
C TYR A 124 -17.86 0.06 5.64
N GLY A 125 -16.79 0.22 4.89
CA GLY A 125 -16.45 1.45 4.20
C GLY A 125 -15.43 1.21 3.11
N ILE A 126 -15.35 2.11 2.12
CA ILE A 126 -14.34 2.10 1.03
C ILE A 126 -13.72 3.49 0.94
N PHE A 127 -12.40 3.55 0.84
CA PHE A 127 -11.61 4.76 0.55
C PHE A 127 -10.57 4.51 -0.50
#